data_42ac9633fca0aaa32bf74ed5bbc7b342
#
_entry.id   42ac9633fca0aaa32bf74ed5bbc7b342
#
_cell.length_a   1.000
_cell.length_b   1.000
_cell.length_c   1.000
_cell.angle_alpha   90.00
_cell.angle_beta   90.00
_cell.angle_gamma   90.00
#
_symmetry.space_group_name_H-M   'P 1'
#
loop_
_entity.id
_entity.type
_entity.pdbx_description
1 polymer ?
#
loop_
_entity_poly.entity_id
_entity_poly.type
_entity_poly.pdbx_seq_one_letter_code
_entity_poly.pdbx_strand_id
1 'polypeptide(L)'
;MRFLEAIITATLPIFIIIHNHNAEKCERTRIGNEYYKRQLIANINGYPTGMVIDPRTEHVFFILHKRNYTKGIHLLKHGSLGIKELPIADDVLGQCIGIDAANNVIYIGTNQGLITYDYSRTEITAERPIGDDDVKNIFIDKSDNRMYITTGPNHEIFRFMNGSAAVKRYDKIPKAYSFILDAKGNAFYEYVDGRLYFFSVDLYEPIQYKGLTRELKYILQLNNNEEAIVAVKGSLFRLFTKSILPVKIGELGFKITGMAFDKKNNIIVGTKGKIYRYKPIDGNDPCPADDYFMSSI
;
A
#
# COMPACT_ATOMS: atom_id res chain seq x y z
N MET A 1 37.50 -82.15 19.48
CA MET A 1 37.36 -80.77 20.03
C MET A 1 37.68 -79.81 18.95
N ARG A 2 36.69 -79.16 18.33
CA ARG A 2 36.87 -78.14 17.33
C ARG A 2 36.12 -76.92 17.83
N PHE A 3 36.82 -75.81 18.08
CA PHE A 3 36.29 -74.50 18.42
C PHE A 3 35.86 -73.83 17.13
N LEU A 4 34.58 -73.41 17.04
CA LEU A 4 34.05 -72.54 15.99
C LEU A 4 34.08 -71.10 16.56
N GLU A 5 34.93 -70.29 15.98
CA GLU A 5 34.91 -68.85 16.19
C GLU A 5 33.80 -68.24 15.30
N ALA A 6 32.82 -67.67 15.93
CA ALA A 6 31.78 -66.89 15.22
C ALA A 6 32.22 -65.44 15.14
N ILE A 7 32.53 -64.99 13.92
CA ILE A 7 32.80 -63.58 13.61
C ILE A 7 31.45 -62.89 13.48
N ILE A 8 31.09 -62.01 14.45
CA ILE A 8 29.96 -61.14 14.37
C ILE A 8 30.37 -59.87 13.66
N THR A 9 30.05 -59.76 12.36
CA THR A 9 30.17 -58.52 11.59
C THR A 9 29.02 -57.59 11.95
N ALA A 10 29.29 -56.59 12.77
CA ALA A 10 28.36 -55.49 13.06
C ALA A 10 28.31 -54.51 11.86
N THR A 11 27.29 -54.61 11.05
CA THR A 11 26.95 -53.60 10.05
C THR A 11 26.31 -52.44 10.73
N LEU A 12 27.03 -51.33 10.88
CA LEU A 12 26.45 -50.03 11.29
C LEU A 12 25.59 -49.49 10.13
N PRO A 13 24.31 -49.19 10.36
CA PRO A 13 23.52 -48.47 9.36
C PRO A 13 24.00 -47.03 9.30
N ILE A 14 24.61 -46.66 8.14
CA ILE A 14 24.89 -45.28 7.81
C ILE A 14 23.52 -44.62 7.55
N PHE A 15 23.01 -43.88 8.53
CA PHE A 15 21.90 -42.95 8.32
C PHE A 15 22.41 -41.76 7.47
N ILE A 16 22.18 -41.84 6.18
CA ILE A 16 22.31 -40.68 5.30
C ILE A 16 21.12 -39.76 5.65
N ILE A 17 21.36 -38.75 6.49
CA ILE A 17 20.43 -37.68 6.71
C ILE A 17 20.43 -36.87 5.40
N ILE A 18 19.52 -37.22 4.49
CA ILE A 18 19.20 -36.36 3.36
C ILE A 18 18.52 -35.13 3.95
N HIS A 19 19.30 -34.08 4.21
CA HIS A 19 18.75 -32.76 4.40
C HIS A 19 18.11 -32.37 3.06
N ASN A 20 16.80 -32.64 2.96
CA ASN A 20 15.97 -31.96 1.96
C ASN A 20 16.01 -30.46 2.32
N HIS A 21 17.03 -29.76 1.89
CA HIS A 21 16.93 -28.33 1.66
C HIS A 21 15.86 -28.19 0.56
N ASN A 22 14.61 -28.05 0.97
CA ASN A 22 13.63 -27.37 0.14
C ASN A 22 14.26 -26.03 -0.17
N ALA A 23 14.92 -25.94 -1.31
CA ALA A 23 15.38 -24.66 -1.83
C ALA A 23 14.13 -23.81 -1.98
N GLU A 24 13.88 -22.95 -0.98
CA GLU A 24 12.81 -21.97 -1.03
C GLU A 24 13.02 -21.23 -2.34
N LYS A 25 12.07 -21.41 -3.27
CA LYS A 25 12.18 -20.81 -4.61
C LYS A 25 12.37 -19.32 -4.41
N CYS A 26 13.56 -18.82 -4.68
CA CYS A 26 13.92 -17.43 -4.51
C CYS A 26 13.10 -16.58 -5.48
N GLU A 27 11.90 -16.17 -5.05
CA GLU A 27 11.06 -15.28 -5.83
C GLU A 27 11.59 -13.86 -5.70
N ARG A 28 12.33 -13.43 -6.70
CA ARG A 28 12.81 -12.05 -6.83
C ARG A 28 11.94 -11.27 -7.79
N THR A 29 11.65 -10.04 -7.44
CA THR A 29 10.93 -9.09 -8.30
C THR A 29 11.80 -7.88 -8.51
N ARG A 30 12.09 -7.52 -9.76
CA ARG A 30 12.80 -6.28 -10.07
C ARG A 30 11.85 -5.10 -10.01
N ILE A 31 12.17 -4.09 -9.20
CA ILE A 31 11.44 -2.83 -9.09
C ILE A 31 12.45 -1.69 -9.17
N GLY A 32 12.37 -0.90 -10.22
CA GLY A 32 13.41 0.07 -10.56
C GLY A 32 14.72 -0.62 -10.92
N ASN A 33 15.77 -0.23 -10.23
CA ASN A 33 17.12 -0.81 -10.41
C ASN A 33 17.47 -1.86 -9.35
N GLU A 34 16.54 -2.19 -8.45
CA GLU A 34 16.75 -3.07 -7.31
C GLU A 34 15.93 -4.35 -7.42
N TYR A 35 16.42 -5.42 -6.78
CA TYR A 35 15.68 -6.66 -6.61
C TYR A 35 15.03 -6.68 -5.23
N TYR A 36 13.81 -7.21 -5.17
CA TYR A 36 13.00 -7.29 -3.97
C TYR A 36 12.61 -8.74 -3.69
N LYS A 37 12.66 -9.12 -2.42
CA LYS A 37 12.10 -10.36 -1.91
C LYS A 37 10.65 -10.13 -1.48
N ARG A 38 9.74 -10.98 -1.98
CA ARG A 38 8.35 -10.97 -1.59
C ARG A 38 8.13 -11.76 -0.30
N GLN A 39 7.55 -11.13 0.70
CA GLN A 39 7.16 -11.74 1.96
C GLN A 39 5.64 -11.67 2.13
N LEU A 40 4.98 -12.81 2.34
CA LEU A 40 3.58 -12.82 2.76
C LEU A 40 3.49 -12.34 4.21
N ILE A 41 2.68 -11.30 4.48
CA ILE A 41 2.49 -10.76 5.83
C ILE A 41 1.09 -11.01 6.38
N ALA A 42 0.08 -11.25 5.51
CA ALA A 42 -1.26 -11.66 5.94
C ALA A 42 -2.03 -12.39 4.85
N ASN A 43 -2.84 -13.37 5.28
CA ASN A 43 -3.94 -13.92 4.47
C ASN A 43 -5.23 -13.22 4.89
N ILE A 44 -6.06 -12.85 3.91
CA ILE A 44 -7.31 -12.11 4.11
C ILE A 44 -8.45 -12.72 3.31
N ASN A 45 -9.69 -12.56 3.78
CA ASN A 45 -10.86 -13.02 3.03
C ASN A 45 -11.49 -11.84 2.27
N GLY A 46 -10.91 -11.49 1.12
CA GLY A 46 -11.36 -10.35 0.32
C GLY A 46 -10.22 -9.67 -0.41
N TYR A 47 -10.34 -8.38 -0.66
CA TYR A 47 -9.27 -7.56 -1.21
C TYR A 47 -9.15 -6.23 -0.45
N PRO A 48 -7.92 -5.83 -0.05
CA PRO A 48 -7.69 -4.60 0.69
C PRO A 48 -7.58 -3.42 -0.26
N THR A 49 -8.11 -2.27 0.14
CA THR A 49 -7.96 -0.98 -0.55
C THR A 49 -7.65 0.12 0.46
N GLY A 50 -7.32 1.33 -0.01
CA GLY A 50 -7.08 2.48 0.86
C GLY A 50 -6.04 2.20 1.94
N MET A 51 -4.97 1.48 1.59
CA MET A 51 -3.94 1.06 2.54
C MET A 51 -3.10 2.25 2.99
N VAL A 52 -2.92 2.38 4.30
CA VAL A 52 -2.00 3.33 4.92
C VAL A 52 -1.19 2.61 6.00
N ILE A 53 0.01 3.12 6.29
CA ILE A 53 0.91 2.55 7.29
C ILE A 53 1.36 3.62 8.27
N ASP A 54 1.35 3.28 9.56
CA ASP A 54 2.00 4.10 10.58
C ASP A 54 3.52 3.89 10.51
N PRO A 55 4.31 4.92 10.16
CA PRO A 55 5.76 4.77 10.01
C PRO A 55 6.49 4.47 11.33
N ARG A 56 5.86 4.69 12.50
CA ARG A 56 6.45 4.43 13.82
C ARG A 56 6.23 3.00 14.28
N THR A 57 4.99 2.50 14.15
CA THR A 57 4.60 1.18 14.64
C THR A 57 4.61 0.12 13.53
N GLU A 58 4.71 0.54 12.27
CA GLU A 58 4.53 -0.30 11.07
C GLU A 58 3.17 -1.02 11.02
N HIS A 59 2.18 -0.50 11.73
CA HIS A 59 0.81 -0.99 11.64
C HIS A 59 0.20 -0.60 10.31
N VAL A 60 -0.47 -1.54 9.64
CA VAL A 60 -1.14 -1.31 8.36
C VAL A 60 -2.64 -1.24 8.58
N PHE A 61 -3.24 -0.13 8.19
CA PHE A 61 -4.69 0.05 8.16
C PHE A 61 -5.19 -0.05 6.73
N PHE A 62 -6.33 -0.68 6.53
CA PHE A 62 -6.91 -0.87 5.20
C PHE A 62 -8.41 -1.13 5.25
N ILE A 63 -9.09 -0.88 4.15
CA ILE A 63 -10.48 -1.23 3.94
C ILE A 63 -10.53 -2.61 3.31
N LEU A 64 -11.25 -3.55 3.93
CA LEU A 64 -11.41 -4.90 3.40
C LEU A 64 -12.77 -5.05 2.70
N HIS A 65 -12.73 -5.29 1.41
CA HIS A 65 -13.91 -5.63 0.63
C HIS A 65 -14.11 -7.14 0.64
N LYS A 66 -15.19 -7.59 1.26
CA LYS A 66 -15.64 -8.99 1.30
C LYS A 66 -16.67 -9.24 0.18
N ARG A 67 -16.98 -10.51 -0.10
CA ARG A 67 -17.99 -10.87 -1.11
C ARG A 67 -19.38 -10.25 -0.88
N ASN A 68 -19.72 -9.95 0.37
CA ASN A 68 -21.01 -9.41 0.78
C ASN A 68 -21.07 -7.87 0.76
N TYR A 69 -20.17 -7.20 0.06
CA TYR A 69 -20.07 -5.74 -0.05
C TYR A 69 -19.84 -4.98 1.26
N THR A 70 -19.57 -5.65 2.37
CA THR A 70 -19.20 -4.98 3.62
C THR A 70 -17.79 -4.40 3.50
N LYS A 71 -17.68 -3.10 3.69
CA LYS A 71 -16.42 -2.35 3.69
C LYS A 71 -15.99 -2.09 5.13
N GLY A 72 -15.39 -3.09 5.76
CA GLY A 72 -14.84 -2.93 7.12
C GLY A 72 -13.44 -2.32 7.11
N ILE A 73 -13.12 -1.57 8.15
CA ILE A 73 -11.78 -1.05 8.40
C ILE A 73 -11.01 -2.07 9.24
N HIS A 74 -9.81 -2.40 8.80
CA HIS A 74 -9.01 -3.45 9.42
C HIS A 74 -7.62 -2.94 9.77
N LEU A 75 -7.08 -3.48 10.85
CA LEU A 75 -5.74 -3.24 11.36
C LEU A 75 -4.94 -4.54 11.31
N LEU A 76 -3.81 -4.54 10.62
CA LEU A 76 -2.75 -5.54 10.72
C LEU A 76 -1.62 -4.96 11.57
N LYS A 77 -1.45 -5.47 12.79
CA LYS A 77 -0.35 -5.06 13.66
C LYS A 77 0.97 -5.64 13.14
N HIS A 78 2.04 -4.85 13.21
CA HIS A 78 3.38 -5.32 12.87
C HIS A 78 3.77 -6.55 13.71
N GLY A 79 4.32 -7.57 13.05
CA GLY A 79 4.73 -8.83 13.73
C GLY A 79 3.57 -9.74 14.15
N SER A 80 2.31 -9.36 13.94
CA SER A 80 1.15 -10.18 14.20
C SER A 80 0.67 -10.87 12.92
N LEU A 81 0.22 -12.11 13.02
CA LEU A 81 -0.47 -12.81 11.94
C LEU A 81 -1.98 -12.50 11.93
N GLY A 82 -2.48 -11.86 12.99
CA GLY A 82 -3.91 -11.56 13.18
C GLY A 82 -4.30 -10.20 12.62
N ILE A 83 -5.46 -10.16 11.97
CA ILE A 83 -6.11 -8.93 11.51
C ILE A 83 -7.24 -8.62 12.47
N LYS A 84 -7.29 -7.37 12.94
CA LYS A 84 -8.38 -6.87 13.79
C LYS A 84 -9.29 -5.97 12.97
N GLU A 85 -10.59 -6.24 12.99
CA GLU A 85 -11.59 -5.30 12.47
C GLU A 85 -11.80 -4.18 13.50
N LEU A 86 -11.78 -2.93 13.03
CA LEU A 86 -12.08 -1.78 13.87
C LEU A 86 -13.59 -1.61 13.96
N PRO A 87 -14.14 -1.39 15.15
CA PRO A 87 -15.57 -1.20 15.32
C PRO A 87 -15.98 0.15 14.70
N ILE A 88 -16.77 0.13 13.64
CA ILE A 88 -17.54 1.25 13.09
C ILE A 88 -19.00 0.83 13.04
N ALA A 89 -19.92 1.80 13.05
CA ALA A 89 -21.34 1.51 12.99
C ALA A 89 -21.68 0.68 11.73
N ASP A 90 -22.58 -0.28 11.83
CA ASP A 90 -22.89 -1.26 10.77
C ASP A 90 -23.42 -0.63 9.48
N ASP A 91 -24.04 0.54 9.58
CA ASP A 91 -24.60 1.31 8.46
C ASP A 91 -23.57 2.24 7.79
N VAL A 92 -22.35 2.33 8.33
CA VAL A 92 -21.30 3.21 7.85
C VAL A 92 -20.33 2.44 6.95
N LEU A 93 -20.18 2.93 5.72
CA LEU A 93 -19.27 2.32 4.75
C LEU A 93 -17.95 3.10 4.68
N GLY A 94 -16.86 2.49 5.13
CA GLY A 94 -15.51 3.05 4.95
C GLY A 94 -15.15 3.12 3.46
N GLN A 95 -14.64 4.26 3.01
CA GLN A 95 -14.29 4.51 1.61
C GLN A 95 -12.81 4.84 1.41
N CYS A 96 -12.21 5.53 2.37
CA CYS A 96 -10.80 5.92 2.35
C CYS A 96 -10.25 6.06 3.77
N ILE A 97 -8.92 6.04 3.90
CA ILE A 97 -8.23 6.18 5.18
C ILE A 97 -7.08 7.18 4.97
N GLY A 98 -6.95 8.12 5.92
CA GLY A 98 -5.77 8.96 6.10
C GLY A 98 -5.14 8.67 7.46
N ILE A 99 -3.82 8.87 7.61
CA ILE A 99 -3.13 8.65 8.87
C ILE A 99 -2.36 9.89 9.31
N ASP A 100 -2.65 10.35 10.52
CA ASP A 100 -1.84 11.31 11.28
C ASP A 100 -1.03 10.54 12.32
N ALA A 101 0.14 10.11 11.90
CA ALA A 101 1.01 9.32 12.76
C ALA A 101 1.54 10.11 13.95
N ALA A 102 1.67 11.43 13.86
CA ALA A 102 2.14 12.27 14.95
C ALA A 102 1.19 12.22 16.16
N ASN A 103 -0.11 12.20 15.89
CA ASN A 103 -1.17 12.22 16.89
C ASN A 103 -1.79 10.84 17.18
N ASN A 104 -1.32 9.76 16.57
CA ASN A 104 -1.90 8.40 16.64
C ASN A 104 -3.35 8.32 16.15
N VAL A 105 -3.71 9.12 15.18
CA VAL A 105 -5.07 9.19 14.64
C VAL A 105 -5.13 8.67 13.22
N ILE A 106 -6.11 7.83 12.94
CA ILE A 106 -6.57 7.61 11.57
C ILE A 106 -7.87 8.35 11.33
N TYR A 107 -7.98 8.90 10.14
CA TYR A 107 -9.20 9.48 9.63
C TYR A 107 -9.84 8.50 8.66
N ILE A 108 -11.11 8.22 8.85
CA ILE A 108 -11.87 7.29 8.02
C ILE A 108 -12.93 8.08 7.29
N GLY A 109 -12.77 8.22 5.98
CA GLY A 109 -13.80 8.79 5.14
C GLY A 109 -14.88 7.76 4.87
N THR A 110 -16.13 8.17 5.03
CA THR A 110 -17.31 7.32 4.90
C THR A 110 -18.35 7.95 3.98
N ASN A 111 -19.41 7.21 3.70
CA ASN A 111 -20.59 7.73 3.01
C ASN A 111 -21.45 8.66 3.88
N GLN A 112 -21.11 8.81 5.15
CA GLN A 112 -21.84 9.62 6.15
C GLN A 112 -20.91 10.58 6.89
N GLY A 113 -19.83 11.04 6.24
CA GLY A 113 -18.89 11.99 6.80
C GLY A 113 -17.52 11.40 7.15
N LEU A 114 -16.77 12.11 7.97
CA LEU A 114 -15.44 11.77 8.42
C LEU A 114 -15.47 11.27 9.86
N ILE A 115 -14.86 10.14 10.13
CA ILE A 115 -14.72 9.54 11.46
C ILE A 115 -13.25 9.56 11.86
N THR A 116 -12.96 9.85 13.13
CA THR A 116 -11.62 9.75 13.70
C THR A 116 -11.50 8.54 14.60
N TYR A 117 -10.35 7.90 14.57
CA TYR A 117 -10.01 6.80 15.45
C TYR A 117 -8.58 7.00 16.02
N ASP A 118 -8.51 7.20 17.34
CA ASP A 118 -7.26 7.25 18.07
C ASP A 118 -6.81 5.81 18.40
N TYR A 119 -5.78 5.32 17.68
CA TYR A 119 -5.31 3.95 17.87
C TYR A 119 -4.31 3.78 19.03
N SER A 120 -3.96 4.86 19.75
CA SER A 120 -3.31 4.77 21.03
C SER A 120 -4.28 4.40 22.16
N ARG A 121 -5.57 4.69 21.94
CA ARG A 121 -6.70 4.31 22.78
C ARG A 121 -7.48 3.21 22.08
N THR A 122 -8.24 2.45 22.79
CA THR A 122 -9.06 1.37 22.20
C THR A 122 -10.45 1.86 21.76
N GLU A 123 -10.72 3.14 21.93
CA GLU A 123 -12.04 3.74 21.71
C GLU A 123 -12.08 4.50 20.39
N ILE A 124 -13.15 4.29 19.62
CA ILE A 124 -13.50 5.13 18.48
C ILE A 124 -14.20 6.35 19.02
N THR A 125 -13.61 7.50 18.83
CA THR A 125 -14.31 8.77 18.97
C THR A 125 -14.89 9.13 17.60
N ALA A 126 -16.19 9.00 17.44
CA ALA A 126 -16.88 9.48 16.24
C ALA A 126 -17.00 11.01 16.30
N GLU A 127 -15.87 11.70 16.20
CA GLU A 127 -15.93 13.11 15.85
C GLU A 127 -16.26 13.19 14.36
N ARG A 128 -17.33 13.89 14.03
CA ARG A 128 -17.74 14.18 12.66
C ARG A 128 -17.39 15.63 12.33
N PRO A 129 -16.10 15.95 12.05
CA PRO A 129 -15.69 17.31 11.71
C PRO A 129 -16.32 17.80 10.40
N ILE A 130 -16.75 16.86 9.55
CA ILE A 130 -17.51 17.11 8.34
C ILE A 130 -18.77 16.27 8.47
N GLY A 131 -19.91 16.94 8.51
CA GLY A 131 -21.21 16.33 8.68
C GLY A 131 -21.51 15.22 7.66
N ASP A 132 -22.68 15.23 7.06
CA ASP A 132 -23.20 14.12 6.24
C ASP A 132 -22.57 13.98 4.85
N ASP A 133 -21.43 14.63 4.58
CA ASP A 133 -20.76 14.60 3.28
C ASP A 133 -20.08 13.26 3.00
N ASP A 134 -20.33 12.75 1.82
CA ASP A 134 -19.71 11.51 1.30
C ASP A 134 -18.22 11.70 1.00
N VAL A 135 -17.34 11.25 1.91
CA VAL A 135 -15.87 11.43 1.82
C VAL A 135 -15.24 10.32 0.99
N LYS A 136 -14.72 10.66 -0.18
CA LYS A 136 -14.19 9.73 -1.18
C LYS A 136 -12.69 9.48 -1.10
N ASN A 137 -11.92 10.47 -0.66
CA ASN A 137 -10.47 10.37 -0.51
C ASN A 137 -9.98 11.27 0.62
N ILE A 138 -8.91 10.84 1.28
CA ILE A 138 -8.19 11.60 2.31
C ILE A 138 -6.72 11.59 1.93
N PHE A 139 -6.09 12.74 1.94
CA PHE A 139 -4.66 12.91 1.84
C PHE A 139 -4.16 13.75 3.02
N ILE A 140 -3.10 13.28 3.69
CA ILE A 140 -2.44 14.03 4.76
C ILE A 140 -1.03 14.34 4.28
N ASP A 141 -0.74 15.62 4.17
CA ASP A 141 0.58 16.12 3.83
C ASP A 141 1.53 15.89 5.00
N LYS A 142 2.56 15.07 4.77
CA LYS A 142 3.53 14.72 5.80
C LYS A 142 4.42 15.90 6.23
N SER A 143 4.54 16.93 5.40
CA SER A 143 5.43 18.07 5.66
C SER A 143 4.89 19.02 6.73
N ASP A 144 3.58 19.19 6.79
CA ASP A 144 2.91 20.14 7.67
C ASP A 144 1.64 19.60 8.32
N ASN A 145 1.38 18.30 8.15
CA ASN A 145 0.25 17.58 8.72
C ASN A 145 -1.13 18.15 8.30
N ARG A 146 -1.19 18.87 7.18
CA ARG A 146 -2.45 19.36 6.62
C ARG A 146 -3.25 18.23 6.01
N MET A 147 -4.52 18.17 6.35
CA MET A 147 -5.44 17.20 5.79
C MET A 147 -6.22 17.81 4.62
N TYR A 148 -6.32 17.03 3.56
CA TYR A 148 -7.16 17.30 2.41
C TYR A 148 -8.15 16.16 2.23
N ILE A 149 -9.37 16.48 1.85
CA ILE A 149 -10.40 15.51 1.56
C ILE A 149 -11.04 15.78 0.20
N THR A 150 -11.53 14.72 -0.42
CA THR A 150 -12.42 14.81 -1.58
C THR A 150 -13.81 14.37 -1.17
N THR A 151 -14.82 15.17 -1.48
CA THR A 151 -16.22 14.86 -1.15
C THR A 151 -17.02 14.52 -2.41
N GLY A 152 -17.98 13.58 -2.30
CA GLY A 152 -18.99 13.33 -3.33
C GLY A 152 -20.18 14.27 -3.23
N PRO A 153 -21.04 14.39 -4.25
CA PRO A 153 -20.89 13.77 -5.59
C PRO A 153 -19.98 14.55 -6.53
N ASN A 154 -19.60 15.79 -6.20
CA ASN A 154 -18.88 16.70 -7.09
C ASN A 154 -17.38 16.43 -7.15
N HIS A 155 -16.82 15.59 -6.30
CA HIS A 155 -15.39 15.32 -6.17
C HIS A 155 -14.55 16.58 -5.94
N GLU A 156 -15.12 17.55 -5.21
CA GLU A 156 -14.44 18.77 -4.81
C GLU A 156 -13.44 18.46 -3.70
N ILE A 157 -12.34 19.21 -3.68
CA ILE A 157 -11.27 19.05 -2.71
C ILE A 157 -11.34 20.16 -1.69
N PHE A 158 -11.30 19.77 -0.42
CA PHE A 158 -11.28 20.70 0.69
C PHE A 158 -10.02 20.49 1.52
N ARG A 159 -9.46 21.58 2.01
CA ARG A 159 -8.33 21.61 2.92
C ARG A 159 -8.80 22.00 4.31
N PHE A 160 -8.41 21.20 5.29
CA PHE A 160 -8.60 21.56 6.69
C PHE A 160 -7.52 22.53 7.12
N MET A 161 -7.93 23.57 7.82
CA MET A 161 -7.00 24.53 8.42
C MET A 161 -6.64 24.05 9.83
N ASN A 162 -5.34 24.08 10.17
CA ASN A 162 -4.84 23.63 11.46
C ASN A 162 -5.63 24.23 12.63
N GLY A 163 -6.08 23.37 13.55
CA GLY A 163 -6.73 23.77 14.80
C GLY A 163 -8.14 24.34 14.67
N SER A 164 -8.73 24.37 13.49
CA SER A 164 -10.10 24.81 13.29
C SER A 164 -10.92 23.80 12.48
N ALA A 165 -12.22 23.72 12.76
CA ALA A 165 -13.17 23.02 11.89
C ALA A 165 -13.39 23.74 10.54
N ALA A 166 -12.62 24.81 10.25
CA ALA A 166 -12.75 25.60 9.04
C ALA A 166 -12.18 24.81 7.84
N VAL A 167 -13.05 24.60 6.87
CA VAL A 167 -12.77 23.91 5.63
C VAL A 167 -12.65 24.94 4.52
N LYS A 168 -11.54 24.94 3.81
CA LYS A 168 -11.35 25.79 2.64
C LYS A 168 -11.27 24.95 1.38
N ARG A 169 -12.08 25.30 0.38
CA ARG A 169 -11.97 24.68 -0.94
C ARG A 169 -10.55 24.85 -1.50
N TYR A 170 -10.02 23.77 -2.08
CA TYR A 170 -8.70 23.74 -2.70
C TYR A 170 -8.87 23.84 -4.23
N ASP A 171 -8.77 25.06 -4.75
CA ASP A 171 -9.10 25.35 -6.15
C ASP A 171 -7.99 25.04 -7.16
N LYS A 172 -6.79 24.62 -6.69
CA LYS A 172 -5.68 24.28 -7.60
C LYS A 172 -5.95 23.01 -8.42
N ILE A 173 -6.78 22.10 -7.90
CA ILE A 173 -7.22 20.89 -8.59
C ILE A 173 -8.74 20.99 -8.71
N PRO A 174 -9.31 20.97 -9.91
CA PRO A 174 -10.73 21.24 -10.08
C PRO A 174 -11.63 20.15 -9.49
N LYS A 175 -11.31 18.89 -9.74
CA LYS A 175 -12.05 17.70 -9.25
C LYS A 175 -11.15 16.48 -9.30
N ALA A 176 -11.21 15.59 -8.30
CA ALA A 176 -10.43 14.35 -8.29
C ALA A 176 -11.11 13.21 -7.55
N TYR A 177 -11.01 11.99 -8.07
CA TYR A 177 -11.33 10.78 -7.32
C TYR A 177 -10.29 10.50 -6.24
N SER A 178 -9.02 10.70 -6.56
CA SER A 178 -7.90 10.56 -5.64
C SER A 178 -6.79 11.53 -6.03
N PHE A 179 -6.02 11.98 -5.06
CA PHE A 179 -4.85 12.84 -5.31
C PHE A 179 -3.82 12.68 -4.19
N ILE A 180 -2.60 13.07 -4.52
CA ILE A 180 -1.47 13.21 -3.61
C ILE A 180 -0.72 14.49 -3.94
N LEU A 181 -0.06 15.08 -2.93
CA LEU A 181 0.80 16.26 -3.10
C LEU A 181 2.21 15.90 -2.64
N ASP A 182 3.22 16.22 -3.44
CA ASP A 182 4.61 16.13 -3.01
C ASP A 182 5.00 17.34 -2.13
N ALA A 183 6.16 17.29 -1.48
CA ALA A 183 6.66 18.36 -0.59
C ALA A 183 6.87 19.71 -1.33
N LYS A 184 6.91 19.71 -2.66
CA LYS A 184 6.98 20.94 -3.47
C LYS A 184 5.60 21.52 -3.80
N GLY A 185 4.54 20.82 -3.41
CA GLY A 185 3.15 21.18 -3.72
C GLY A 185 2.72 20.81 -5.13
N ASN A 186 3.46 19.96 -5.85
CA ASN A 186 2.97 19.38 -7.09
C ASN A 186 1.91 18.35 -6.77
N ALA A 187 0.83 18.35 -7.55
CA ALA A 187 -0.27 17.42 -7.39
C ALA A 187 -0.25 16.34 -8.47
N PHE A 188 -0.50 15.10 -8.06
CA PHE A 188 -0.76 13.97 -8.95
C PHE A 188 -2.16 13.46 -8.63
N TYR A 189 -3.03 13.36 -9.62
CA TYR A 189 -4.43 13.07 -9.31
C TYR A 189 -5.17 12.33 -10.43
N GLU A 190 -6.14 11.54 -10.03
CA GLU A 190 -7.11 10.92 -10.92
C GLU A 190 -8.30 11.87 -11.08
N TYR A 191 -8.47 12.42 -12.27
CA TYR A 191 -9.61 13.25 -12.57
C TYR A 191 -10.89 12.42 -12.74
N VAL A 192 -12.03 13.05 -12.62
CA VAL A 192 -13.36 12.40 -12.71
C VAL A 192 -13.64 11.71 -14.06
N ASP A 193 -12.83 11.98 -15.09
CA ASP A 193 -12.88 11.29 -16.38
C ASP A 193 -12.15 9.94 -16.36
N GLY A 194 -11.56 9.55 -15.23
CA GLY A 194 -10.80 8.31 -15.05
C GLY A 194 -9.43 8.33 -15.70
N ARG A 195 -8.83 9.50 -15.85
CA ARG A 195 -7.48 9.70 -16.37
C ARG A 195 -6.60 10.32 -15.31
N LEU A 196 -5.30 10.08 -15.43
CA LEU A 196 -4.30 10.58 -14.50
C LEU A 196 -3.70 11.86 -15.01
N TYR A 197 -3.60 12.87 -14.13
CA TYR A 197 -3.05 14.18 -14.40
C TYR A 197 -2.01 14.55 -13.35
N PHE A 198 -1.17 15.52 -13.70
CA PHE A 198 -0.39 16.24 -12.72
C PHE A 198 -0.58 17.75 -12.89
N PHE A 199 -0.41 18.47 -11.80
CA PHE A 199 -0.33 19.91 -11.75
C PHE A 199 0.96 20.27 -11.02
N SER A 200 1.87 20.95 -11.70
CA SER A 200 3.08 21.49 -11.08
C SER A 200 2.85 22.93 -10.65
N VAL A 201 3.48 23.35 -9.56
CA VAL A 201 3.43 24.74 -9.09
C VAL A 201 3.97 25.73 -10.12
N ASP A 202 4.80 25.26 -11.04
CA ASP A 202 5.39 26.05 -12.13
C ASP A 202 4.51 26.09 -13.39
N LEU A 203 3.36 25.40 -13.39
CA LEU A 203 2.47 25.31 -14.55
C LEU A 203 1.14 26.03 -14.26
N TYR A 204 0.56 26.60 -15.31
CA TYR A 204 -0.76 27.25 -15.21
C TYR A 204 -1.92 26.25 -15.34
N GLU A 205 -1.70 25.15 -16.03
CA GLU A 205 -2.74 24.14 -16.31
C GLU A 205 -2.27 22.73 -16.01
N PRO A 206 -3.22 21.86 -15.60
CA PRO A 206 -2.93 20.45 -15.42
C PRO A 206 -2.56 19.75 -16.72
N ILE A 207 -1.63 18.82 -16.63
CA ILE A 207 -1.17 18.02 -17.76
C ILE A 207 -1.57 16.55 -17.58
N GLN A 208 -2.18 15.97 -18.60
CA GLN A 208 -2.57 14.56 -18.61
C GLN A 208 -1.37 13.66 -18.89
N TYR A 209 -1.21 12.59 -18.06
CA TYR A 209 -0.30 11.50 -18.38
C TYR A 209 -0.81 10.68 -19.57
N LYS A 210 0.13 10.24 -20.41
CA LYS A 210 -0.10 9.38 -21.57
C LYS A 210 0.46 7.97 -21.31
N GLY A 211 0.02 6.98 -22.10
CA GLY A 211 0.58 5.63 -22.04
C GLY A 211 0.10 4.74 -20.88
N LEU A 212 -0.75 5.25 -19.98
CA LEU A 212 -1.42 4.42 -18.97
C LEU A 212 -2.75 3.90 -19.48
N THR A 213 -3.06 2.65 -19.17
CA THR A 213 -4.40 2.09 -19.37
C THR A 213 -5.39 2.78 -18.43
N ARG A 214 -6.55 3.17 -18.95
CA ARG A 214 -7.63 3.72 -18.12
C ARG A 214 -8.08 2.66 -17.10
N GLU A 215 -8.16 3.05 -15.85
CA GLU A 215 -8.65 2.23 -14.75
C GLU A 215 -9.88 2.87 -14.11
N LEU A 216 -10.65 2.06 -13.38
CA LEU A 216 -11.77 2.58 -12.59
C LEU A 216 -11.28 3.38 -11.39
N LYS A 217 -10.10 3.05 -10.86
CA LYS A 217 -9.44 3.75 -9.77
C LYS A 217 -7.94 3.45 -9.81
N TYR A 218 -7.13 4.49 -9.91
CA TYR A 218 -5.69 4.40 -9.73
C TYR A 218 -5.31 4.32 -8.24
N ILE A 219 -4.24 3.60 -7.93
CA ILE A 219 -3.68 3.56 -6.58
C ILE A 219 -2.46 4.46 -6.58
N LEU A 220 -2.64 5.67 -6.08
CA LEU A 220 -1.61 6.70 -5.99
C LEU A 220 -1.02 6.73 -4.58
N GLN A 221 0.30 6.76 -4.48
CA GLN A 221 1.02 6.91 -3.21
C GLN A 221 2.33 7.70 -3.40
N LEU A 222 2.74 8.43 -2.38
CA LEU A 222 4.10 8.91 -2.24
C LEU A 222 4.92 7.88 -1.47
N ASN A 223 6.13 7.61 -1.95
CA ASN A 223 7.12 6.93 -1.13
C ASN A 223 7.79 7.92 -0.14
N ASN A 224 8.73 7.47 0.68
CA ASN A 224 9.38 8.37 1.65
C ASN A 224 10.41 9.34 1.02
N ASN A 225 10.73 9.16 -0.26
CA ASN A 225 11.55 10.08 -1.03
C ASN A 225 10.70 11.12 -1.80
N GLU A 226 9.41 11.23 -1.47
CA GLU A 226 8.44 12.11 -2.13
C GLU A 226 8.26 11.79 -3.63
N GLU A 227 8.57 10.57 -4.05
CA GLU A 227 8.32 10.12 -5.41
C GLU A 227 6.88 9.63 -5.55
N ALA A 228 6.17 10.14 -6.53
CA ALA A 228 4.81 9.70 -6.83
C ALA A 228 4.83 8.36 -7.59
N ILE A 229 4.22 7.36 -6.99
CA ILE A 229 4.10 6.01 -7.55
C ILE A 229 2.63 5.72 -7.80
N VAL A 230 2.33 5.19 -8.98
CA VAL A 230 1.00 4.69 -9.32
C VAL A 230 1.03 3.22 -9.62
N ALA A 231 0.10 2.47 -9.04
CA ALA A 231 -0.15 1.08 -9.42
C ALA A 231 -1.32 1.00 -10.41
N VAL A 232 -1.07 0.32 -11.53
CA VAL A 232 -2.05 0.08 -12.60
C VAL A 232 -2.08 -1.41 -12.87
N LYS A 233 -3.18 -2.09 -12.54
CA LYS A 233 -3.30 -3.55 -12.58
C LYS A 233 -2.23 -4.22 -11.69
N GLY A 234 -1.23 -4.83 -12.27
CA GLY A 234 -0.09 -5.47 -11.61
C GLY A 234 1.23 -4.72 -11.79
N SER A 235 1.23 -3.60 -12.49
CA SER A 235 2.43 -2.83 -12.81
C SER A 235 2.54 -1.60 -11.93
N LEU A 236 3.79 -1.22 -11.58
CA LEU A 236 4.15 -0.02 -10.86
C LEU A 236 4.81 0.98 -11.81
N PHE A 237 4.39 2.23 -11.72
CA PHE A 237 4.95 3.32 -12.52
C PHE A 237 5.35 4.47 -11.61
N ARG A 238 6.48 5.10 -11.92
CA ARG A 238 6.90 6.38 -11.33
C ARG A 238 6.41 7.52 -12.19
N LEU A 239 5.85 8.53 -11.53
CA LEU A 239 5.33 9.74 -12.16
C LEU A 239 6.33 10.88 -11.98
N PHE A 240 6.41 11.74 -13.00
CA PHE A 240 7.29 12.92 -13.01
C PHE A 240 6.53 14.14 -13.48
N THR A 241 6.78 15.30 -12.90
CA THR A 241 6.21 16.59 -13.35
C THR A 241 6.89 17.15 -14.60
N LYS A 242 8.00 16.56 -15.03
CA LYS A 242 8.75 16.95 -16.24
C LYS A 242 8.52 16.03 -17.43
N SER A 243 7.65 15.03 -17.30
CA SER A 243 7.37 14.05 -18.35
C SER A 243 5.88 13.68 -18.33
N ILE A 244 5.28 13.69 -19.51
CA ILE A 244 3.92 13.18 -19.70
C ILE A 244 3.84 11.66 -19.78
N LEU A 245 5.00 10.98 -19.86
CA LEU A 245 5.08 9.53 -19.89
C LEU A 245 5.56 9.01 -18.54
N PRO A 246 4.73 8.24 -17.83
CA PRO A 246 5.16 7.50 -16.64
C PRO A 246 6.23 6.48 -16.98
N VAL A 247 7.15 6.25 -16.07
CA VAL A 247 8.19 5.23 -16.22
C VAL A 247 7.75 3.95 -15.48
N LYS A 248 7.59 2.85 -16.22
CA LYS A 248 7.34 1.54 -15.60
C LYS A 248 8.56 1.13 -14.78
N ILE A 249 8.36 0.89 -13.48
CA ILE A 249 9.44 0.50 -12.56
C ILE A 249 9.35 -0.97 -12.15
N GLY A 250 8.20 -1.63 -12.31
CA GLY A 250 8.09 -3.05 -11.95
C GLY A 250 6.76 -3.67 -12.36
N GLU A 251 6.73 -4.99 -12.27
CA GLU A 251 5.52 -5.78 -12.49
C GLU A 251 5.46 -6.91 -11.45
N LEU A 252 4.31 -7.02 -10.75
CA LEU A 252 4.17 -7.95 -9.63
C LEU A 252 3.46 -9.26 -10.00
N GLY A 253 2.96 -9.38 -11.24
CA GLY A 253 2.30 -10.59 -11.76
C GLY A 253 0.88 -10.83 -11.24
N PHE A 254 0.29 -9.90 -10.46
CA PHE A 254 -1.09 -9.96 -9.99
C PHE A 254 -1.70 -8.58 -9.87
N LYS A 255 -3.03 -8.50 -9.84
CA LYS A 255 -3.73 -7.22 -9.67
C LYS A 255 -3.49 -6.64 -8.26
N ILE A 256 -2.94 -5.44 -8.21
CA ILE A 256 -2.79 -4.66 -6.98
C ILE A 256 -4.14 -4.01 -6.65
N THR A 257 -4.57 -4.11 -5.38
CA THR A 257 -5.81 -3.50 -4.90
C THR A 257 -5.59 -2.42 -3.85
N GLY A 258 -4.41 -2.42 -3.22
CA GLY A 258 -3.96 -1.41 -2.28
C GLY A 258 -2.44 -1.39 -2.21
N MET A 259 -1.86 -0.24 -1.87
CA MET A 259 -0.42 -0.05 -1.77
C MET A 259 -0.10 0.98 -0.68
N ALA A 260 1.00 0.78 0.04
CA ALA A 260 1.58 1.72 0.97
C ALA A 260 3.10 1.52 1.05
N PHE A 261 3.83 2.49 1.60
CA PHE A 261 5.27 2.41 1.82
C PHE A 261 5.58 2.50 3.31
N ASP A 262 6.38 1.57 3.84
CA ASP A 262 6.87 1.67 5.22
C ASP A 262 8.04 2.66 5.33
N LYS A 263 8.51 2.94 6.56
CA LYS A 263 9.60 3.90 6.82
C LYS A 263 10.92 3.61 6.10
N LYS A 264 11.12 2.37 5.64
CA LYS A 264 12.32 1.95 4.87
C LYS A 264 12.07 1.91 3.36
N ASN A 265 10.95 2.45 2.89
CA ASN A 265 10.48 2.33 1.51
C ASN A 265 10.19 0.90 1.05
N ASN A 266 10.04 -0.07 1.98
CA ASN A 266 9.49 -1.35 1.58
C ASN A 266 8.05 -1.15 1.08
N ILE A 267 7.72 -1.87 0.01
CA ILE A 267 6.40 -1.73 -0.61
C ILE A 267 5.44 -2.74 0.04
N ILE A 268 4.38 -2.26 0.64
CA ILE A 268 3.29 -3.10 1.14
C ILE A 268 2.19 -3.13 0.08
N VAL A 269 1.84 -4.32 -0.39
CA VAL A 269 0.91 -4.50 -1.50
C VAL A 269 -0.23 -5.42 -1.09
N GLY A 270 -1.44 -4.94 -1.30
CA GLY A 270 -2.65 -5.72 -1.18
C GLY A 270 -3.10 -6.30 -2.51
N THR A 271 -3.55 -7.55 -2.48
CA THR A 271 -4.20 -8.25 -3.59
C THR A 271 -5.35 -9.09 -3.07
N LYS A 272 -6.12 -9.73 -3.97
CA LYS A 272 -7.19 -10.62 -3.53
C LYS A 272 -6.63 -11.77 -2.68
N GLY A 273 -7.07 -11.84 -1.43
CA GLY A 273 -6.73 -12.89 -0.48
C GLY A 273 -5.43 -12.69 0.29
N LYS A 274 -4.59 -11.69 -0.04
CA LYS A 274 -3.25 -11.60 0.54
C LYS A 274 -2.75 -10.16 0.66
N ILE A 275 -1.86 -9.96 1.65
CA ILE A 275 -1.04 -8.75 1.77
C ILE A 275 0.42 -9.19 1.78
N TYR A 276 1.23 -8.57 0.93
CA TYR A 276 2.66 -8.82 0.80
C TYR A 276 3.48 -7.60 1.20
N ARG A 277 4.69 -7.85 1.70
CA ARG A 277 5.76 -6.86 1.83
C ARG A 277 6.88 -7.20 0.83
N TYR A 278 7.30 -6.23 0.07
CA TYR A 278 8.47 -6.31 -0.81
C TYR A 278 9.63 -5.58 -0.15
N LYS A 279 10.70 -6.29 0.16
CA LYS A 279 11.92 -5.74 0.78
C LYS A 279 13.05 -5.78 -0.24
N PRO A 280 13.86 -4.71 -0.37
CA PRO A 280 15.09 -4.78 -1.15
C PRO A 280 15.96 -5.96 -0.69
N ILE A 281 16.62 -6.60 -1.63
CA ILE A 281 17.53 -7.70 -1.36
C ILE A 281 18.91 -7.09 -1.15
N ASP A 282 19.49 -7.32 0.03
CA ASP A 282 20.88 -6.96 0.29
C ASP A 282 21.81 -7.86 -0.52
N GLY A 283 22.99 -7.34 -0.93
CA GLY A 283 23.97 -8.10 -1.72
C GLY A 283 24.45 -9.40 -1.08
N ASN A 284 24.18 -9.61 0.21
CA ASN A 284 24.49 -10.83 0.97
C ASN A 284 23.33 -11.85 1.02
N ASP A 285 22.21 -11.61 0.32
CA ASP A 285 21.12 -12.58 0.26
C ASP A 285 21.58 -13.85 -0.47
N PRO A 286 21.46 -15.05 0.13
CA PRO A 286 21.95 -16.30 -0.43
C PRO A 286 21.20 -16.76 -1.68
N CYS A 287 20.21 -16.02 -2.12
CA CYS A 287 19.57 -16.27 -3.40
C CYS A 287 20.57 -16.07 -4.55
N PRO A 288 20.93 -17.11 -5.31
CA PRO A 288 21.84 -16.95 -6.44
C PRO A 288 21.30 -15.94 -7.44
N ALA A 289 22.16 -15.08 -7.96
CA ALA A 289 21.79 -14.20 -9.05
C ALA A 289 21.34 -15.05 -10.24
N ASP A 290 20.24 -14.67 -10.90
CA ASP A 290 19.73 -15.32 -12.13
C ASP A 290 20.66 -15.08 -13.35
N ASP A 291 21.99 -15.00 -13.15
CA ASP A 291 22.98 -14.76 -14.19
C ASP A 291 23.17 -15.95 -15.15
N TYR A 292 22.43 -17.06 -14.94
CA TYR A 292 22.58 -18.26 -15.77
C TYR A 292 21.65 -18.35 -16.99
N PHE A 293 20.79 -17.36 -17.26
CA PHE A 293 19.86 -17.43 -18.40
C PHE A 293 20.24 -16.56 -19.62
N MET A 294 21.42 -15.95 -19.65
CA MET A 294 21.88 -15.15 -20.81
C MET A 294 23.02 -15.77 -21.62
N SER A 295 23.24 -17.05 -21.49
CA SER A 295 24.29 -17.71 -22.28
C SER A 295 23.82 -18.95 -23.04
N SER A 296 22.68 -18.84 -23.73
CA SER A 296 22.33 -19.83 -24.77
C SER A 296 21.19 -19.31 -25.64
N ILE A 297 21.53 -18.36 -26.51
CA ILE A 297 20.85 -18.18 -27.82
C ILE A 297 21.96 -17.80 -28.81
#